data_7645d9f1d54048cf3916673d09c48f1f
#
_entry.id   7645d9f1d54048cf3916673d09c48f1f
#
_cell.length_a   1.000
_cell.length_b   1.000
_cell.length_c   1.000
_cell.angle_alpha   90.00
_cell.angle_beta   90.00
_cell.angle_gamma   90.00
#
_symmetry.space_group_name_H-M   'P 1'
#
loop_
_entity.id
_entity.type
_entity.pdbx_description
1 polymer ?
#
loop_
_entity_poly.entity_id
_entity_poly.type
_entity_poly.pdbx_seq_one_letter_code
_entity_poly.pdbx_strand_id
1 'polypeptide(L)'
;MARIQLKQCSVVFNPEDHTYFLDGKELSGITGMLERQLFPDTYAGIPEAIIKQAAEYGSAIHQSIENFDMDWENDGTQEVADYISLTSENGLVHETSEYLITDGENYASMIDKVYRVDETTFDIGDIKTYGVMTPDKREKARWQLSIYAYLFELMNKKAKVRRIFILHIRNKAKKDGSFDHISDFIELVRIPSEIVKDLLYTDSIGQQFSNPYAIPEDIKSQESVIRKLIQAKTDAETRLNSIKARILSLMEAQDIKSWCTETMRITRKLPTTRSSFSLADFKEAHSDIDIEPYMKTSQVAGSITITL
;
A
#
# COMPACT_ATOMS: atom_id res chain seq x y z
N MET A 1 -13.77 13.42 -24.38
CA MET A 1 -14.27 12.05 -24.71
C MET A 1 -15.60 11.88 -23.99
N ALA A 2 -16.50 10.98 -24.43
CA ALA A 2 -17.73 10.76 -23.69
C ALA A 2 -17.45 9.93 -22.42
N ARG A 3 -18.12 10.27 -21.33
CA ARG A 3 -18.07 9.51 -20.07
C ARG A 3 -18.49 8.07 -20.31
N ILE A 4 -17.61 7.12 -19.97
CA ILE A 4 -17.93 5.69 -20.09
C ILE A 4 -18.76 5.23 -18.91
N GLN A 5 -19.74 4.37 -19.22
CA GLN A 5 -20.48 3.61 -18.22
C GLN A 5 -19.79 2.27 -18.01
N LEU A 6 -19.63 1.87 -16.75
CA LEU A 6 -19.04 0.59 -16.39
C LEU A 6 -19.97 -0.55 -16.78
N LYS A 7 -19.40 -1.59 -17.39
CA LYS A 7 -20.13 -2.79 -17.77
C LYS A 7 -20.50 -3.63 -16.57
N GLN A 8 -21.72 -4.05 -16.49
CA GLN A 8 -22.14 -5.12 -15.58
C GLN A 8 -21.81 -6.48 -16.21
N CYS A 9 -21.34 -7.44 -15.44
CA CYS A 9 -21.15 -8.83 -15.88
C CYS A 9 -22.29 -9.72 -15.37
N SER A 10 -22.45 -10.89 -16.01
CA SER A 10 -23.46 -11.89 -15.63
C SER A 10 -22.99 -12.84 -14.52
N VAL A 11 -21.87 -12.53 -13.87
CA VAL A 11 -21.36 -13.33 -12.75
C VAL A 11 -22.30 -13.20 -11.57
N VAL A 12 -22.66 -14.35 -11.00
CA VAL A 12 -23.41 -14.44 -9.75
C VAL A 12 -22.45 -14.74 -8.63
N PHE A 13 -22.43 -13.90 -7.62
CA PHE A 13 -21.64 -14.11 -6.41
C PHE A 13 -22.50 -14.74 -5.33
N ASN A 14 -22.01 -15.82 -4.70
CA ASN A 14 -22.61 -16.42 -3.53
C ASN A 14 -21.85 -15.99 -2.26
N PRO A 15 -22.45 -15.17 -1.38
CA PRO A 15 -21.76 -14.65 -0.20
C PRO A 15 -21.55 -15.70 0.91
N GLU A 16 -22.29 -16.81 0.91
CA GLU A 16 -22.19 -17.82 1.97
C GLU A 16 -20.86 -18.59 1.92
N ASP A 17 -20.38 -18.87 0.71
CA ASP A 17 -19.14 -19.63 0.47
C ASP A 17 -18.10 -18.88 -0.38
N HIS A 18 -18.36 -17.61 -0.69
CA HIS A 18 -17.48 -16.76 -1.51
C HIS A 18 -17.17 -17.33 -2.91
N THR A 19 -18.16 -17.97 -3.53
CA THR A 19 -18.03 -18.56 -4.87
C THR A 19 -18.64 -17.68 -5.95
N TYR A 20 -18.11 -17.80 -7.16
CA TYR A 20 -18.53 -17.04 -8.33
C TYR A 20 -19.00 -17.99 -9.41
N PHE A 21 -20.15 -17.70 -10.05
CA PHE A 21 -20.70 -18.50 -11.11
C PHE A 21 -20.98 -17.65 -12.37
N LEU A 22 -20.62 -18.17 -13.54
CA LEU A 22 -20.97 -17.60 -14.83
C LEU A 22 -21.64 -18.67 -15.66
N ASP A 23 -22.90 -18.46 -16.05
CA ASP A 23 -23.70 -19.41 -16.85
C ASP A 23 -23.72 -20.83 -16.24
N GLY A 24 -23.72 -20.93 -14.90
CA GLY A 24 -23.71 -22.18 -14.17
C GLY A 24 -22.33 -22.85 -13.99
N LYS A 25 -21.29 -22.28 -14.59
CA LYS A 25 -19.89 -22.70 -14.36
C LYS A 25 -19.31 -21.93 -13.18
N GLU A 26 -18.73 -22.65 -12.22
CA GLU A 26 -17.95 -22.03 -11.13
C GLU A 26 -16.65 -21.46 -11.67
N LEU A 27 -16.33 -20.22 -11.26
CA LEU A 27 -15.11 -19.53 -11.62
C LEU A 27 -14.18 -19.45 -10.39
N SER A 28 -12.88 -19.47 -10.65
CA SER A 28 -11.87 -19.34 -9.58
C SER A 28 -11.85 -17.90 -9.07
N GLY A 29 -11.99 -17.74 -7.74
CA GLY A 29 -11.79 -16.46 -7.08
C GLY A 29 -10.30 -16.04 -7.08
N ILE A 30 -10.03 -14.76 -7.30
CA ILE A 30 -8.65 -14.24 -7.38
C ILE A 30 -7.88 -14.46 -6.08
N THR A 31 -8.52 -14.30 -4.92
CA THR A 31 -7.86 -14.52 -3.62
C THR A 31 -7.37 -15.96 -3.47
N GLY A 32 -8.21 -16.95 -3.78
CA GLY A 32 -7.84 -18.36 -3.73
C GLY A 32 -6.77 -18.73 -4.76
N MET A 33 -6.81 -18.15 -5.94
CA MET A 33 -5.78 -18.32 -6.96
C MET A 33 -4.42 -17.77 -6.47
N LEU A 34 -4.39 -16.57 -5.88
CA LEU A 34 -3.17 -15.98 -5.31
C LEU A 34 -2.59 -16.82 -4.16
N GLU A 35 -3.42 -17.36 -3.29
CA GLU A 35 -2.98 -18.28 -2.23
C GLU A 35 -2.34 -19.54 -2.81
N ARG A 36 -2.98 -20.13 -3.81
CA ARG A 36 -2.47 -21.34 -4.47
C ARG A 36 -1.14 -21.11 -5.19
N GLN A 37 -0.99 -19.97 -5.86
CA GLN A 37 0.15 -19.69 -6.74
C GLN A 37 1.32 -18.96 -6.06
N LEU A 38 1.04 -18.03 -5.16
CA LEU A 38 2.04 -17.09 -4.67
C LEU A 38 2.17 -17.02 -3.15
N PHE A 39 1.07 -17.31 -2.42
CA PHE A 39 1.01 -17.08 -0.98
C PHE A 39 0.42 -18.25 -0.19
N PRO A 40 0.95 -19.49 -0.35
CA PRO A 40 0.36 -20.69 0.24
C PRO A 40 0.32 -20.67 1.77
N ASP A 41 1.23 -19.92 2.40
CA ASP A 41 1.39 -19.89 3.85
C ASP A 41 0.70 -18.68 4.52
N THR A 42 -0.18 -17.97 3.82
CA THR A 42 -0.83 -16.74 4.33
C THR A 42 -1.45 -16.90 5.72
N TYR A 43 -2.07 -18.03 6.00
CA TYR A 43 -2.75 -18.30 7.27
C TYR A 43 -2.10 -19.43 8.09
N ALA A 44 -0.90 -19.88 7.70
CA ALA A 44 -0.20 -20.95 8.38
C ALA A 44 0.04 -20.60 9.87
N GLY A 45 -0.37 -21.49 10.75
CA GLY A 45 -0.17 -21.34 12.20
C GLY A 45 -1.11 -20.34 12.89
N ILE A 46 -2.07 -19.73 12.18
CA ILE A 46 -3.06 -18.84 12.79
C ILE A 46 -4.30 -19.65 13.19
N PRO A 47 -4.75 -19.62 14.46
CA PRO A 47 -5.97 -20.29 14.87
C PRO A 47 -7.20 -19.80 14.10
N GLU A 48 -8.06 -20.72 13.68
CA GLU A 48 -9.26 -20.44 12.88
C GLU A 48 -10.19 -19.40 13.54
N ALA A 49 -10.34 -19.46 14.86
CA ALA A 49 -11.13 -18.50 15.62
C ALA A 49 -10.62 -17.05 15.47
N ILE A 50 -9.30 -16.86 15.36
CA ILE A 50 -8.69 -15.52 15.14
C ILE A 50 -8.96 -15.06 13.72
N ILE A 51 -8.85 -15.95 12.73
CA ILE A 51 -9.16 -15.64 11.32
C ILE A 51 -10.63 -15.24 11.20
N LYS A 52 -11.55 -16.02 11.78
CA LYS A 52 -12.98 -15.74 11.76
C LYS A 52 -13.31 -14.39 12.41
N GLN A 53 -12.76 -14.10 13.60
CA GLN A 53 -12.96 -12.81 14.26
C GLN A 53 -12.44 -11.63 13.45
N ALA A 54 -11.32 -11.81 12.75
CA ALA A 54 -10.75 -10.79 11.88
C ALA A 54 -11.64 -10.56 10.64
N ALA A 55 -12.17 -11.63 10.06
CA ALA A 55 -13.09 -11.55 8.93
C ALA A 55 -14.41 -10.86 9.31
N GLU A 56 -15.01 -11.24 10.45
CA GLU A 56 -16.24 -10.59 10.96
C GLU A 56 -16.04 -9.08 11.18
N TYR A 57 -14.92 -8.69 11.79
CA TYR A 57 -14.59 -7.28 11.97
C TYR A 57 -14.40 -6.57 10.62
N GLY A 58 -13.66 -7.19 9.69
CA GLY A 58 -13.46 -6.64 8.34
C GLY A 58 -14.79 -6.43 7.61
N SER A 59 -15.66 -7.46 7.57
CA SER A 59 -16.96 -7.39 6.90
C SER A 59 -17.86 -6.30 7.48
N ALA A 60 -17.87 -6.12 8.81
CA ALA A 60 -18.63 -5.04 9.43
C ALA A 60 -18.17 -3.65 8.97
N ILE A 61 -16.84 -3.43 8.87
CA ILE A 61 -16.28 -2.15 8.40
C ILE A 61 -16.59 -1.91 6.92
N HIS A 62 -16.43 -2.94 6.06
CA HIS A 62 -16.80 -2.83 4.65
C HIS A 62 -18.28 -2.43 4.49
N GLN A 63 -19.17 -3.09 5.24
CA GLN A 63 -20.61 -2.78 5.19
C GLN A 63 -20.93 -1.35 5.66
N SER A 64 -20.30 -0.87 6.75
CA SER A 64 -20.49 0.51 7.23
C SER A 64 -20.04 1.54 6.21
N ILE A 65 -18.89 1.30 5.56
CA ILE A 65 -18.37 2.19 4.52
C ILE A 65 -19.23 2.12 3.25
N GLU A 66 -19.73 0.94 2.89
CA GLU A 66 -20.64 0.79 1.74
C GLU A 66 -21.96 1.54 1.96
N ASN A 67 -22.57 1.42 3.14
CA ASN A 67 -23.77 2.17 3.50
C ASN A 67 -23.54 3.68 3.41
N PHE A 68 -22.37 4.16 3.83
CA PHE A 68 -22.00 5.57 3.66
C PHE A 68 -21.90 5.97 2.18
N ASP A 69 -21.25 5.18 1.34
CA ASP A 69 -21.08 5.49 -0.09
C ASP A 69 -22.40 5.46 -0.86
N MET A 70 -23.34 4.57 -0.50
CA MET A 70 -24.62 4.37 -1.17
C MET A 70 -25.69 5.36 -0.70
N ASP A 71 -25.85 5.51 0.60
CA ASP A 71 -26.99 6.18 1.22
C ASP A 71 -26.58 7.40 2.08
N TRP A 72 -25.28 7.72 2.14
CA TRP A 72 -24.70 8.75 3.02
C TRP A 72 -24.99 8.48 4.50
N GLU A 73 -25.22 7.21 4.86
CA GLU A 73 -25.45 6.78 6.22
C GLU A 73 -24.14 6.74 7.00
N ASN A 74 -23.91 7.76 7.83
CA ASN A 74 -22.77 7.79 8.74
C ASN A 74 -23.19 7.21 10.09
N ASP A 75 -22.68 6.02 10.40
CA ASP A 75 -22.97 5.31 11.66
C ASP A 75 -22.24 5.88 12.88
N GLY A 76 -21.39 6.90 12.67
CA GLY A 76 -20.61 7.57 13.71
C GLY A 76 -19.38 6.79 14.18
N THR A 77 -19.00 5.70 13.51
CA THR A 77 -17.78 4.97 13.82
C THR A 77 -16.54 5.75 13.38
N GLN A 78 -15.42 5.52 14.06
CA GLN A 78 -14.14 6.14 13.71
C GLN A 78 -13.67 5.67 12.33
N GLU A 79 -13.94 4.41 11.97
CA GLU A 79 -13.56 3.84 10.69
C GLU A 79 -14.23 4.53 9.51
N VAL A 80 -15.51 4.89 9.63
CA VAL A 80 -16.20 5.69 8.59
C VAL A 80 -15.65 7.11 8.56
N ALA A 81 -15.34 7.73 9.70
CA ALA A 81 -14.71 9.04 9.75
C ALA A 81 -13.32 9.04 9.08
N ASP A 82 -12.51 8.00 9.32
CA ASP A 82 -11.21 7.81 8.70
C ASP A 82 -11.34 7.59 7.18
N TYR A 83 -12.33 6.82 6.73
CA TYR A 83 -12.61 6.63 5.32
C TYR A 83 -12.95 7.97 4.63
N ILE A 84 -13.82 8.79 5.24
CA ILE A 84 -14.19 10.11 4.74
C ILE A 84 -12.96 11.02 4.64
N SER A 85 -12.10 11.02 5.66
CA SER A 85 -10.86 11.81 5.67
C SER A 85 -9.92 11.38 4.55
N LEU A 86 -9.60 10.08 4.48
CA LEU A 86 -8.70 9.53 3.47
C LEU A 86 -9.20 9.75 2.04
N THR A 87 -10.50 9.60 1.79
CA THR A 87 -11.08 9.83 0.46
C THR A 87 -11.02 11.31 0.08
N SER A 88 -11.33 12.21 1.01
CA SER A 88 -11.26 13.66 0.80
C SER A 88 -9.82 14.14 0.56
N GLU A 89 -8.87 13.73 1.41
CA GLU A 89 -7.46 14.13 1.32
C GLU A 89 -6.80 13.66 0.02
N ASN A 90 -7.22 12.52 -0.51
CA ASN A 90 -6.68 11.94 -1.74
C ASN A 90 -7.50 12.25 -3.00
N GLY A 91 -8.53 13.09 -2.88
CA GLY A 91 -9.38 13.53 -3.99
C GLY A 91 -10.10 12.38 -4.68
N LEU A 92 -10.58 11.39 -3.90
CA LEU A 92 -11.28 10.22 -4.41
C LEU A 92 -12.76 10.54 -4.61
N VAL A 93 -13.27 10.28 -5.82
CA VAL A 93 -14.69 10.43 -6.16
C VAL A 93 -15.28 9.04 -6.36
N HIS A 94 -16.11 8.61 -5.42
CA HIS A 94 -16.74 7.29 -5.46
C HIS A 94 -17.54 7.08 -6.75
N GLU A 95 -17.34 5.95 -7.42
CA GLU A 95 -18.12 5.54 -8.60
C GLU A 95 -18.99 4.32 -8.31
N THR A 96 -18.43 3.30 -7.68
CA THR A 96 -19.16 2.10 -7.26
C THR A 96 -18.37 1.31 -6.22
N SER A 97 -19.10 0.59 -5.37
CA SER A 97 -18.57 -0.43 -4.45
C SER A 97 -18.89 -1.83 -4.97
N GLU A 98 -18.20 -2.85 -4.46
CA GLU A 98 -18.45 -4.28 -4.71
C GLU A 98 -18.62 -4.58 -6.21
N TYR A 99 -17.73 -4.02 -7.04
CA TYR A 99 -17.82 -4.15 -8.49
C TYR A 99 -17.31 -5.50 -8.99
N LEU A 100 -18.21 -6.32 -9.54
CA LEU A 100 -17.89 -7.65 -10.08
C LEU A 100 -17.07 -7.54 -11.36
N ILE A 101 -15.97 -8.29 -11.40
CA ILE A 101 -15.04 -8.41 -12.53
C ILE A 101 -14.80 -9.86 -12.91
N THR A 102 -14.54 -10.10 -14.19
CA THR A 102 -14.25 -11.44 -14.72
C THR A 102 -13.44 -11.36 -16.01
N ASP A 103 -12.70 -12.42 -16.33
CA ASP A 103 -12.14 -12.63 -17.66
C ASP A 103 -13.15 -13.23 -18.65
N GLY A 104 -14.33 -13.65 -18.15
CA GLY A 104 -15.39 -14.30 -18.91
C GLY A 104 -15.23 -15.80 -19.09
N GLU A 105 -14.18 -16.42 -18.51
CA GLU A 105 -13.86 -17.83 -18.74
C GLU A 105 -13.51 -18.59 -17.45
N ASN A 106 -12.55 -18.12 -16.67
CA ASN A 106 -11.92 -18.88 -15.59
C ASN A 106 -11.94 -18.17 -14.25
N TYR A 107 -11.92 -16.84 -14.25
CA TYR A 107 -11.71 -16.04 -13.04
C TYR A 107 -12.81 -15.01 -12.84
N ALA A 108 -13.18 -14.83 -11.58
CA ALA A 108 -14.00 -13.70 -11.15
C ALA A 108 -13.55 -13.19 -9.79
N SER A 109 -13.88 -11.95 -9.51
CA SER A 109 -13.71 -11.34 -8.19
C SER A 109 -14.60 -10.11 -8.06
N MET A 110 -14.49 -9.47 -6.91
CA MET A 110 -15.22 -8.25 -6.59
C MET A 110 -14.23 -7.19 -6.11
N ILE A 111 -14.29 -6.00 -6.72
CA ILE A 111 -13.47 -4.85 -6.33
C ILE A 111 -14.19 -4.10 -5.25
N ASP A 112 -13.58 -3.90 -4.09
CA ASP A 112 -14.19 -3.20 -2.97
C ASP A 112 -14.63 -1.79 -3.37
N LYS A 113 -13.72 -1.01 -3.97
CA LYS A 113 -13.97 0.40 -4.29
C LYS A 113 -13.40 0.79 -5.65
N VAL A 114 -14.24 1.40 -6.48
CA VAL A 114 -13.85 2.04 -7.74
C VAL A 114 -14.13 3.53 -7.62
N TYR A 115 -13.14 4.34 -7.93
CA TYR A 115 -13.22 5.81 -7.89
C TYR A 115 -13.02 6.38 -9.28
N ARG A 116 -13.81 7.37 -9.63
CA ARG A 116 -13.70 8.05 -10.92
C ARG A 116 -12.74 9.23 -10.85
N VAL A 117 -11.81 9.29 -11.79
CA VAL A 117 -10.85 10.40 -11.93
C VAL A 117 -11.33 11.37 -13.03
N ASP A 118 -11.71 10.81 -14.18
CA ASP A 118 -12.24 11.55 -15.31
C ASP A 118 -13.25 10.69 -16.12
N GLU A 119 -13.52 11.07 -17.37
CA GLU A 119 -14.48 10.39 -18.23
C GLU A 119 -14.12 8.92 -18.53
N THR A 120 -12.82 8.58 -18.50
CA THR A 120 -12.28 7.27 -18.90
C THR A 120 -11.30 6.68 -17.90
N THR A 121 -10.89 7.45 -16.91
CA THR A 121 -9.83 7.09 -15.94
C THR A 121 -10.43 6.80 -14.57
N PHE A 122 -9.91 5.76 -13.93
CA PHE A 122 -10.38 5.30 -12.63
C PHE A 122 -9.19 5.00 -11.70
N ASP A 123 -9.46 5.04 -10.41
CA ASP A 123 -8.61 4.49 -9.37
C ASP A 123 -9.31 3.29 -8.74
N ILE A 124 -8.54 2.29 -8.29
CA ILE A 124 -9.06 1.11 -7.61
C ILE A 124 -8.48 1.05 -6.21
N GLY A 125 -9.35 1.00 -5.22
CA GLY A 125 -9.03 0.89 -3.82
C GLY A 125 -9.55 -0.40 -3.19
N ASP A 126 -8.85 -0.84 -2.15
CA ASP A 126 -9.20 -2.01 -1.36
C ASP A 126 -9.07 -1.66 0.12
N ILE A 127 -10.09 -2.00 0.92
CA ILE A 127 -10.12 -1.69 2.34
C ILE A 127 -9.50 -2.84 3.12
N LYS A 128 -8.52 -2.54 3.97
CA LYS A 128 -7.87 -3.52 4.84
C LYS A 128 -7.91 -3.09 6.30
N THR A 129 -8.29 -4.04 7.15
CA THR A 129 -8.51 -3.82 8.61
C THR A 129 -7.48 -4.54 9.47
N TYR A 130 -6.31 -4.87 8.91
CA TYR A 130 -5.24 -5.57 9.62
C TYR A 130 -4.69 -4.75 10.80
N GLY A 131 -4.23 -5.42 11.87
CA GLY A 131 -3.50 -4.73 12.94
C GLY A 131 -2.10 -4.28 12.53
N VAL A 132 -1.48 -4.98 11.58
CA VAL A 132 -0.17 -4.61 11.01
C VAL A 132 -0.18 -4.94 9.52
N MET A 133 0.21 -3.97 8.70
CA MET A 133 0.44 -4.15 7.27
C MET A 133 1.87 -4.64 7.04
N THR A 134 2.06 -5.97 7.10
CA THR A 134 3.37 -6.57 6.83
C THR A 134 3.73 -6.48 5.34
N PRO A 135 5.04 -6.56 4.98
CA PRO A 135 5.46 -6.60 3.58
C PRO A 135 4.73 -7.65 2.73
N ASP A 136 4.52 -8.86 3.28
CA ASP A 136 3.81 -9.95 2.59
C ASP A 136 2.34 -9.62 2.34
N LYS A 137 1.64 -9.03 3.32
CA LYS A 137 0.25 -8.58 3.15
C LYS A 137 0.13 -7.48 2.10
N ARG A 138 1.10 -6.54 2.12
CA ARG A 138 1.17 -5.47 1.12
C ARG A 138 1.44 -6.03 -0.28
N GLU A 139 2.35 -7.00 -0.41
CA GLU A 139 2.65 -7.64 -1.68
C GLU A 139 1.46 -8.46 -2.19
N LYS A 140 0.76 -9.21 -1.32
CA LYS A 140 -0.48 -9.93 -1.68
C LYS A 140 -1.55 -8.97 -2.20
N ALA A 141 -1.78 -7.83 -1.53
CA ALA A 141 -2.71 -6.80 -1.98
C ALA A 141 -2.26 -6.16 -3.30
N ARG A 142 -0.96 -5.96 -3.50
CA ARG A 142 -0.39 -5.46 -4.77
C ARG A 142 -0.73 -6.39 -5.94
N TRP A 143 -0.56 -7.69 -5.78
CA TRP A 143 -0.95 -8.69 -6.78
C TRP A 143 -2.47 -8.67 -7.02
N GLN A 144 -3.26 -8.72 -5.95
CA GLN A 144 -4.72 -8.70 -6.01
C GLN A 144 -5.23 -7.49 -6.80
N LEU A 145 -4.83 -6.30 -6.42
CA LEU A 145 -5.27 -5.05 -7.04
C LEU A 145 -4.73 -4.89 -8.47
N SER A 146 -3.55 -5.42 -8.79
CA SER A 146 -3.03 -5.42 -10.16
C SER A 146 -3.85 -6.32 -11.09
N ILE A 147 -4.30 -7.48 -10.60
CA ILE A 147 -5.21 -8.36 -11.33
C ILE A 147 -6.58 -7.69 -11.49
N TYR A 148 -7.08 -7.06 -10.43
CA TYR A 148 -8.33 -6.31 -10.49
C TYR A 148 -8.29 -5.22 -11.55
N ALA A 149 -7.22 -4.43 -11.58
CA ALA A 149 -7.03 -3.39 -12.58
C ALA A 149 -6.97 -3.97 -14.01
N TYR A 150 -6.32 -5.12 -14.19
CA TYR A 150 -6.26 -5.82 -15.47
C TYR A 150 -7.65 -6.30 -15.94
N LEU A 151 -8.39 -7.00 -15.06
CA LEU A 151 -9.74 -7.50 -15.39
C LEU A 151 -10.74 -6.36 -15.59
N PHE A 152 -10.63 -5.30 -14.80
CA PHE A 152 -11.45 -4.10 -14.96
C PHE A 152 -11.27 -3.46 -16.35
N GLU A 153 -10.03 -3.28 -16.79
CA GLU A 153 -9.71 -2.75 -18.11
C GLU A 153 -10.10 -3.73 -19.24
N LEU A 154 -10.02 -5.04 -19.00
CA LEU A 154 -10.46 -6.07 -19.95
C LEU A 154 -11.97 -5.98 -20.21
N MET A 155 -12.77 -5.84 -19.16
CA MET A 155 -14.22 -5.66 -19.26
C MET A 155 -14.60 -4.31 -19.85
N ASN A 156 -13.90 -3.26 -19.46
CA ASN A 156 -14.18 -1.88 -19.82
C ASN A 156 -13.13 -1.33 -20.79
N LYS A 157 -13.13 -1.80 -22.04
CA LYS A 157 -12.06 -1.60 -23.05
C LYS A 157 -11.56 -0.16 -23.26
N LYS A 158 -12.31 0.84 -22.83
CA LYS A 158 -11.92 2.27 -22.93
C LYS A 158 -11.47 2.85 -21.58
N ALA A 159 -11.65 2.10 -20.53
CA ALA A 159 -11.24 2.52 -19.18
C ALA A 159 -9.74 2.33 -18.99
N LYS A 160 -9.16 3.19 -18.17
CA LYS A 160 -7.78 3.08 -17.68
C LYS A 160 -7.76 3.20 -16.18
N VAL A 161 -7.03 2.32 -15.52
CA VAL A 161 -6.74 2.43 -14.10
C VAL A 161 -5.45 3.23 -13.91
N ARG A 162 -5.55 4.38 -13.25
CA ARG A 162 -4.44 5.29 -12.98
C ARG A 162 -3.55 4.80 -11.85
N ARG A 163 -4.17 4.48 -10.70
CA ARG A 163 -3.47 3.99 -9.51
C ARG A 163 -4.29 2.90 -8.81
N ILE A 164 -3.60 2.09 -8.05
CA ILE A 164 -4.15 1.08 -7.15
C ILE A 164 -3.64 1.36 -5.74
N PHE A 165 -4.48 1.20 -4.71
CA PHE A 165 -4.10 1.52 -3.34
C PHE A 165 -4.90 0.75 -2.30
N ILE A 166 -4.39 0.74 -1.08
CA ILE A 166 -5.06 0.23 0.10
C ILE A 166 -5.51 1.41 0.95
N LEU A 167 -6.76 1.35 1.42
CA LEU A 167 -7.24 2.13 2.55
C LEU A 167 -7.10 1.25 3.80
N HIS A 168 -6.05 1.47 4.57
CA HIS A 168 -5.77 0.69 5.77
C HIS A 168 -6.42 1.38 6.97
N ILE A 169 -7.59 0.89 7.34
CA ILE A 169 -8.47 1.51 8.34
C ILE A 169 -8.72 0.53 9.48
N ARG A 170 -8.52 0.98 10.71
CA ARG A 170 -8.74 0.20 11.91
C ARG A 170 -8.91 1.08 13.13
N ASN A 171 -9.90 0.76 13.96
CA ASN A 171 -10.07 1.40 15.27
C ASN A 171 -10.60 0.39 16.29
N LYS A 172 -9.74 -0.57 16.69
CA LYS A 172 -10.13 -1.66 17.58
C LYS A 172 -9.72 -1.37 19.03
N ALA A 173 -10.68 -1.46 19.94
CA ALA A 173 -10.41 -1.33 21.38
C ALA A 173 -9.46 -2.42 21.87
N LYS A 174 -8.47 -2.02 22.67
CA LYS A 174 -7.53 -2.90 23.39
C LYS A 174 -8.01 -3.18 24.80
N LYS A 175 -7.44 -4.22 25.42
CA LYS A 175 -7.81 -4.63 26.79
C LYS A 175 -7.49 -3.58 27.86
N ASP A 176 -6.54 -2.69 27.60
CA ASP A 176 -6.14 -1.58 28.48
C ASP A 176 -6.99 -0.31 28.31
N GLY A 177 -8.01 -0.35 27.48
CA GLY A 177 -8.89 0.78 27.17
C GLY A 177 -8.37 1.75 26.11
N SER A 178 -7.16 1.53 25.58
CA SER A 178 -6.65 2.26 24.42
C SER A 178 -7.24 1.68 23.13
N PHE A 179 -7.04 2.39 22.02
CA PHE A 179 -7.44 1.92 20.69
C PHE A 179 -6.23 1.57 19.83
N ASP A 180 -6.39 0.56 19.01
CA ASP A 180 -5.50 0.22 17.90
C ASP A 180 -6.03 0.95 16.67
N HIS A 181 -5.64 2.23 16.55
CA HIS A 181 -6.13 3.13 15.51
C HIS A 181 -5.11 3.23 14.37
N ILE A 182 -5.59 3.01 13.16
CA ILE A 182 -4.83 3.10 11.91
C ILE A 182 -5.72 3.79 10.87
N SER A 183 -5.14 4.75 10.16
CA SER A 183 -5.79 5.49 9.08
C SER A 183 -4.73 5.86 8.06
N ASP A 184 -4.40 4.93 7.15
CA ASP A 184 -3.32 5.08 6.18
C ASP A 184 -3.82 4.91 4.74
N PHE A 185 -3.36 5.78 3.84
CA PHE A 185 -3.47 5.62 2.40
C PHE A 185 -2.17 5.05 1.84
N ILE A 186 -2.22 3.84 1.27
CA ILE A 186 -1.03 3.13 0.79
C ILE A 186 -1.14 2.91 -0.71
N GLU A 187 -0.50 3.77 -1.50
CA GLU A 187 -0.41 3.57 -2.94
C GLU A 187 0.53 2.41 -3.28
N LEU A 188 0.13 1.61 -4.27
CA LEU A 188 0.87 0.43 -4.70
C LEU A 188 1.33 0.57 -6.14
N VAL A 189 2.55 0.10 -6.42
CA VAL A 189 3.06 0.04 -7.78
C VAL A 189 2.43 -1.15 -8.52
N ARG A 190 1.67 -0.87 -9.57
CA ARG A 190 0.99 -1.89 -10.36
C ARG A 190 1.97 -2.87 -11.01
N ILE A 191 1.65 -4.15 -10.97
CA ILE A 191 2.35 -5.20 -11.71
C ILE A 191 1.98 -5.07 -13.19
N PRO A 192 2.95 -5.18 -14.11
CA PRO A 192 2.70 -5.11 -15.54
C PRO A 192 1.65 -6.13 -16.00
N SER A 193 0.75 -5.71 -16.88
CA SER A 193 -0.37 -6.56 -17.36
C SER A 193 0.10 -7.86 -18.02
N GLU A 194 1.28 -7.87 -18.64
CA GLU A 194 1.83 -9.08 -19.25
C GLU A 194 2.17 -10.14 -18.20
N ILE A 195 2.70 -9.74 -17.05
CA ILE A 195 2.99 -10.66 -15.93
C ILE A 195 1.70 -11.16 -15.29
N VAL A 196 0.69 -10.28 -15.16
CA VAL A 196 -0.65 -10.69 -14.69
C VAL A 196 -1.28 -11.71 -15.62
N LYS A 197 -1.22 -11.51 -16.94
CA LYS A 197 -1.73 -12.47 -17.94
C LYS A 197 -1.02 -13.81 -17.83
N ASP A 198 0.32 -13.79 -17.68
CA ASP A 198 1.12 -15.01 -17.57
C ASP A 198 0.73 -15.81 -16.30
N LEU A 199 0.54 -15.12 -15.17
CA LEU A 199 0.03 -15.75 -13.94
C LEU A 199 -1.34 -16.41 -14.15
N LEU A 200 -2.32 -15.66 -14.68
CA LEU A 200 -3.67 -16.18 -14.91
C LEU A 200 -3.67 -17.35 -15.90
N TYR A 201 -2.92 -17.24 -16.99
CA TYR A 201 -2.79 -18.32 -17.97
C TYR A 201 -2.14 -19.57 -17.34
N THR A 202 -1.03 -19.42 -16.64
CA THR A 202 -0.29 -20.51 -15.99
C THR A 202 -1.17 -21.26 -14.98
N ASP A 203 -1.92 -20.51 -14.17
CA ASP A 203 -2.87 -21.11 -13.22
C ASP A 203 -4.02 -21.84 -13.95
N SER A 204 -4.57 -21.26 -15.03
CA SER A 204 -5.70 -21.85 -15.76
C SER A 204 -5.38 -23.22 -16.39
N ILE A 205 -4.11 -23.47 -16.71
CA ILE A 205 -3.64 -24.76 -17.23
C ILE A 205 -3.06 -25.68 -16.14
N GLY A 206 -3.26 -25.33 -14.85
CA GLY A 206 -2.84 -26.12 -13.70
C GLY A 206 -1.33 -26.20 -13.47
N GLN A 207 -0.57 -25.22 -13.98
CA GLN A 207 0.87 -25.13 -13.76
C GLN A 207 1.22 -24.15 -12.63
N GLN A 208 2.43 -24.30 -12.08
CA GLN A 208 2.95 -23.37 -11.07
C GLN A 208 3.59 -22.15 -11.75
N PHE A 209 3.16 -20.96 -11.36
CA PHE A 209 3.70 -19.72 -11.88
C PHE A 209 5.10 -19.42 -11.30
N SER A 210 6.02 -19.00 -12.18
CA SER A 210 7.35 -18.53 -11.77
C SER A 210 7.31 -17.03 -11.50
N ASN A 211 7.23 -16.67 -10.22
CA ASN A 211 7.12 -15.27 -9.80
C ASN A 211 8.42 -14.50 -10.04
N PRO A 212 8.48 -13.53 -10.98
CA PRO A 212 9.69 -12.74 -11.25
C PRO A 212 10.08 -11.77 -10.13
N TYR A 213 9.17 -11.54 -9.17
CA TYR A 213 9.42 -10.71 -7.98
C TYR A 213 9.77 -11.54 -6.74
N ALA A 214 9.83 -12.87 -6.85
CA ALA A 214 10.26 -13.71 -5.75
C ALA A 214 11.72 -13.38 -5.37
N ILE A 215 11.94 -13.19 -4.07
CA ILE A 215 13.32 -13.02 -3.58
C ILE A 215 14.06 -14.35 -3.75
N PRO A 216 15.24 -14.37 -4.42
CA PRO A 216 16.05 -15.58 -4.53
C PRO A 216 16.32 -16.21 -3.17
N GLU A 217 16.33 -17.53 -3.08
CA GLU A 217 16.43 -18.26 -1.81
C GLU A 217 17.75 -18.00 -1.07
N ASP A 218 18.84 -17.77 -1.80
CA ASP A 218 20.12 -17.35 -1.23
C ASP A 218 20.05 -15.99 -0.52
N ILE A 219 19.28 -15.05 -1.05
CA ILE A 219 19.02 -13.75 -0.41
C ILE A 219 18.06 -13.91 0.77
N LYS A 220 16.98 -14.69 0.61
CA LYS A 220 15.99 -14.97 1.65
C LYS A 220 16.65 -15.61 2.88
N SER A 221 17.58 -16.52 2.68
CA SER A 221 18.34 -17.14 3.78
C SER A 221 19.15 -16.13 4.63
N GLN A 222 19.49 -14.96 4.08
CA GLN A 222 20.23 -13.91 4.76
C GLN A 222 19.31 -12.89 5.48
N GLU A 223 18.00 -12.99 5.35
CA GLU A 223 17.06 -12.02 5.93
C GLU A 223 17.28 -11.82 7.43
N SER A 224 17.46 -12.89 8.19
CA SER A 224 17.69 -12.82 9.64
C SER A 224 18.99 -12.10 10.00
N VAL A 225 20.02 -12.25 9.17
CA VAL A 225 21.32 -11.58 9.35
C VAL A 225 21.18 -10.10 9.02
N ILE A 226 20.53 -9.77 7.89
CA ILE A 226 20.26 -8.38 7.46
C ILE A 226 19.46 -7.65 8.56
N ARG A 227 18.40 -8.27 9.06
CA ARG A 227 17.55 -7.71 10.13
C ARG A 227 18.34 -7.39 11.40
N LYS A 228 19.20 -8.33 11.85
CA LYS A 228 20.08 -8.11 13.01
C LYS A 228 21.07 -6.98 12.78
N LEU A 229 21.65 -6.86 11.59
CA LEU A 229 22.58 -5.79 11.26
C LEU A 229 21.90 -4.41 11.22
N ILE A 230 20.71 -4.32 10.66
CA ILE A 230 19.93 -3.07 10.65
C ILE A 230 19.57 -2.66 12.07
N GLN A 231 19.11 -3.60 12.91
CA GLN A 231 18.79 -3.32 14.31
C GLN A 231 20.03 -2.85 15.07
N ALA A 232 21.16 -3.55 14.94
CA ALA A 232 22.42 -3.15 15.59
C ALA A 232 22.90 -1.75 15.16
N LYS A 233 22.73 -1.41 13.87
CA LYS A 233 23.03 -0.07 13.35
C LYS A 233 22.13 0.97 14.02
N THR A 234 20.83 0.74 14.06
CA THR A 234 19.84 1.66 14.67
C THR A 234 20.13 1.87 16.15
N ASP A 235 20.41 0.81 16.88
CA ASP A 235 20.76 0.88 18.30
C ASP A 235 22.07 1.67 18.53
N ALA A 236 23.07 1.44 17.69
CA ALA A 236 24.33 2.18 17.75
C ALA A 236 24.15 3.66 17.44
N GLU A 237 23.36 4.01 16.42
CA GLU A 237 23.01 5.39 16.06
C GLU A 237 22.23 6.09 17.19
N THR A 238 21.27 5.42 17.80
CA THR A 238 20.48 5.94 18.93
C THR A 238 21.37 6.22 20.14
N ARG A 239 22.25 5.28 20.51
CA ARG A 239 23.22 5.47 21.60
C ARG A 239 24.19 6.60 21.31
N LEU A 240 24.71 6.67 20.09
CA LEU A 240 25.62 7.74 19.68
C LEU A 240 24.95 9.12 19.73
N ASN A 241 23.70 9.23 19.28
CA ASN A 241 22.94 10.47 19.32
C ASN A 241 22.64 10.90 20.77
N SER A 242 22.32 9.98 21.68
CA SER A 242 22.15 10.26 23.11
C SER A 242 23.45 10.79 23.75
N ILE A 243 24.59 10.17 23.42
CA ILE A 243 25.91 10.64 23.92
C ILE A 243 26.22 12.03 23.35
N LYS A 244 26.01 12.26 22.05
CA LYS A 244 26.21 13.57 21.41
C LYS A 244 25.35 14.66 22.05
N ALA A 245 24.06 14.39 22.31
CA ALA A 245 23.19 15.34 22.99
C ALA A 245 23.68 15.70 24.38
N ARG A 246 24.11 14.72 25.17
CA ARG A 246 24.70 14.96 26.50
C ARG A 246 26.00 15.79 26.44
N ILE A 247 26.89 15.46 25.48
CA ILE A 247 28.13 16.22 25.29
C ILE A 247 27.81 17.67 24.90
N LEU A 248 26.88 17.87 23.96
CA LEU A 248 26.46 19.20 23.52
C LEU A 248 25.95 20.04 24.68
N SER A 249 25.07 19.51 25.51
CA SER A 249 24.54 20.18 26.70
C SER A 249 25.65 20.59 27.69
N LEU A 250 26.65 19.71 27.94
CA LEU A 250 27.79 20.02 28.79
C LEU A 250 28.69 21.11 28.23
N MET A 251 28.96 21.07 26.90
CA MET A 251 29.77 22.08 26.22
C MET A 251 29.07 23.45 26.19
N GLU A 252 27.76 23.47 26.08
CA GLU A 252 26.93 24.69 26.12
C GLU A 252 26.95 25.29 27.54
N ALA A 253 26.74 24.49 28.57
CA ALA A 253 26.74 24.94 29.97
C ALA A 253 28.07 25.54 30.41
N GLN A 254 29.19 25.12 29.80
CA GLN A 254 30.54 25.57 30.12
C GLN A 254 31.13 26.55 29.08
N ASP A 255 30.37 26.90 28.05
CA ASP A 255 30.79 27.67 26.87
C ASP A 255 32.10 27.15 26.20
N ILE A 256 32.25 25.84 26.17
CA ILE A 256 33.41 25.18 25.54
C ILE A 256 33.11 24.91 24.07
N LYS A 257 34.07 25.27 23.19
CA LYS A 257 33.97 25.06 21.77
C LYS A 257 34.54 23.73 21.29
N SER A 258 35.58 23.23 21.98
CA SER A 258 36.28 22.02 21.58
C SER A 258 36.88 21.28 22.75
N TRP A 259 36.72 19.96 22.77
CA TRP A 259 37.47 19.04 23.63
C TRP A 259 38.34 18.12 22.82
N CYS A 260 39.50 17.77 23.34
CA CYS A 260 40.42 16.83 22.74
C CYS A 260 40.76 15.73 23.76
N THR A 261 40.77 14.49 23.29
CA THR A 261 41.41 13.36 23.99
C THR A 261 42.61 12.92 23.14
N GLU A 262 43.32 11.86 23.56
CA GLU A 262 44.41 11.30 22.75
C GLU A 262 43.95 10.81 21.37
N THR A 263 42.68 10.38 21.22
CA THR A 263 42.17 9.73 20.02
C THR A 263 41.00 10.46 19.35
N MET A 264 40.40 11.45 20.02
CA MET A 264 39.20 12.14 19.53
C MET A 264 39.26 13.65 19.70
N ARG A 265 38.71 14.36 18.75
CA ARG A 265 38.37 15.78 18.84
C ARG A 265 36.84 15.96 18.73
N ILE A 266 36.23 16.60 19.72
CA ILE A 266 34.82 16.95 19.77
C ILE A 266 34.70 18.45 19.60
N THR A 267 33.94 18.90 18.59
CA THR A 267 33.76 20.33 18.29
C THR A 267 32.29 20.68 18.26
N ARG A 268 31.89 21.68 19.05
CA ARG A 268 30.54 22.25 19.05
C ARG A 268 30.43 23.21 17.86
N LYS A 269 29.46 22.98 17.00
CA LYS A 269 29.05 23.97 15.97
C LYS A 269 27.97 24.85 16.54
N LEU A 270 28.12 26.16 16.41
CA LEU A 270 27.08 27.10 16.80
C LEU A 270 25.95 27.06 15.78
N PRO A 271 24.69 27.37 16.20
CA PRO A 271 23.58 27.51 15.27
C PRO A 271 23.92 28.53 14.18
N THR A 272 23.65 28.19 12.94
CA THR A 272 23.83 29.07 11.79
C THR A 272 22.57 29.07 10.95
N THR A 273 22.23 30.21 10.39
CA THR A 273 21.14 30.32 9.42
C THR A 273 21.67 29.93 8.05
N ARG A 274 21.03 28.99 7.41
CA ARG A 274 21.31 28.59 6.02
C ARG A 274 20.15 29.01 5.14
N SER A 275 20.41 29.84 4.14
CA SER A 275 19.46 30.11 3.07
C SER A 275 19.59 29.04 2.01
N SER A 276 18.48 28.51 1.55
CA SER A 276 18.41 27.59 0.42
C SER A 276 17.48 28.17 -0.64
N PHE A 277 17.83 27.95 -1.90
CA PHE A 277 16.98 28.32 -3.01
C PHE A 277 15.87 27.26 -3.17
N SER A 278 14.61 27.71 -3.17
CA SER A 278 13.48 26.85 -3.47
C SER A 278 13.15 26.95 -4.96
N LEU A 279 13.45 25.90 -5.69
CA LEU A 279 13.17 25.83 -7.12
C LEU A 279 11.65 25.80 -7.39
N ALA A 280 10.88 25.19 -6.50
CA ALA A 280 9.42 25.11 -6.63
C ALA A 280 8.79 26.50 -6.53
N ASP A 281 9.12 27.25 -5.46
CA ASP A 281 8.60 28.60 -5.23
C ASP A 281 9.07 29.57 -6.33
N PHE A 282 10.29 29.38 -6.82
CA PHE A 282 10.81 30.19 -7.93
C PHE A 282 10.04 29.95 -9.23
N LYS A 283 9.74 28.68 -9.58
CA LYS A 283 8.95 28.34 -10.77
C LYS A 283 7.52 28.86 -10.68
N GLU A 284 6.94 28.83 -9.49
CA GLU A 284 5.59 29.36 -9.25
C GLU A 284 5.55 30.89 -9.41
N ALA A 285 6.55 31.60 -8.84
CA ALA A 285 6.64 33.03 -8.91
C ALA A 285 7.09 33.59 -10.28
N HIS A 286 7.81 32.78 -11.07
CA HIS A 286 8.45 33.18 -12.32
C HIS A 286 8.23 32.14 -13.42
N SER A 287 6.97 31.89 -13.75
CA SER A 287 6.58 30.88 -14.76
C SER A 287 7.02 31.21 -16.19
N ASP A 288 7.42 32.44 -16.44
CA ASP A 288 7.91 32.97 -17.71
C ASP A 288 9.41 32.77 -17.93
N ILE A 289 10.15 32.36 -16.90
CA ILE A 289 11.60 32.12 -16.96
C ILE A 289 11.92 30.68 -17.30
N ASP A 290 12.58 30.46 -18.43
CA ASP A 290 13.16 29.14 -18.74
C ASP A 290 14.41 28.89 -17.88
N ILE A 291 14.35 27.91 -17.01
CA ILE A 291 15.41 27.54 -16.08
C ILE A 291 16.30 26.39 -16.57
N GLU A 292 15.89 25.68 -17.63
CA GLU A 292 16.62 24.51 -18.15
C GLU A 292 18.10 24.81 -18.45
N PRO A 293 18.47 25.98 -19.03
CA PRO A 293 19.88 26.32 -19.26
C PRO A 293 20.74 26.43 -18.00
N TYR A 294 20.10 26.60 -16.82
CA TYR A 294 20.78 26.74 -15.53
C TYR A 294 20.79 25.48 -14.70
N MET A 295 20.11 24.40 -15.17
CA MET A 295 20.05 23.12 -14.48
C MET A 295 21.33 22.31 -14.76
N LYS A 296 21.95 21.81 -13.71
CA LYS A 296 23.05 20.84 -13.82
C LYS A 296 22.52 19.44 -13.61
N THR A 297 22.67 18.59 -14.60
CA THR A 297 22.40 17.17 -14.52
C THR A 297 23.66 16.41 -14.12
N SER A 298 23.55 15.49 -13.18
CA SER A 298 24.61 14.54 -12.83
C SER A 298 24.04 13.14 -12.83
N GLN A 299 24.81 12.18 -13.31
CA GLN A 299 24.47 10.77 -13.16
C GLN A 299 24.66 10.36 -11.70
N VAL A 300 23.62 9.79 -11.10
CA VAL A 300 23.67 9.20 -9.77
C VAL A 300 23.70 7.69 -9.94
N ALA A 301 24.65 7.02 -9.30
CA ALA A 301 24.72 5.56 -9.32
C ALA A 301 23.47 4.96 -8.67
N GLY A 302 23.03 3.83 -9.20
CA GLY A 302 21.93 3.06 -8.60
C GLY A 302 22.28 2.63 -7.18
N SER A 303 21.28 2.55 -6.30
CA SER A 303 21.44 2.11 -4.91
C SER A 303 20.35 1.12 -4.53
N ILE A 304 20.59 0.33 -3.49
CA ILE A 304 19.62 -0.58 -2.89
C ILE A 304 19.22 -0.01 -1.54
N THR A 305 17.91 0.05 -1.31
CA THR A 305 17.36 0.39 0.00
C THR A 305 16.69 -0.85 0.58
N ILE A 306 17.01 -1.19 1.83
CA ILE A 306 16.36 -2.27 2.58
C ILE A 306 15.61 -1.61 3.74
N THR A 307 14.29 -1.82 3.78
CA THR A 307 13.41 -1.38 4.87
C THR A 307 12.87 -2.61 5.60
N LEU A 308 12.77 -2.52 6.94
CA LEU A 308 12.22 -3.57 7.80
C LEU A 308 10.75 -3.28 8.12
#